data_61cdcb7bd89adc71673835efb911a38e
#
_entry.id   61cdcb7bd89adc71673835efb911a38e
#
_cell.length_a   1.000
_cell.length_b   1.000
_cell.length_c   1.000
_cell.angle_alpha   90.00
_cell.angle_beta   90.00
_cell.angle_gamma   90.00
#
_symmetry.space_group_name_H-M   'P 1'
#
loop_
_entity.id
_entity.type
_entity.pdbx_description
1 polymer ?
#
loop_
_entity_poly.entity_id
_entity_poly.type
_entity_poly.pdbx_seq_one_letter_code
_entity_poly.pdbx_strand_id
1 'polypeptide(L)'
;MQESRDIGSPRTASVGIRLLVLLATLLGLAVAPVHATARGAAAPFKVLALYNGTWDAAHINFVHEANEWFPQQAAQNGFTYTASDNWNLLADGGVDEYKVVLFLDDLPQTSAQRAGFERYMRGGGAWMGFHVAAFTTEAQSWPWYHNEFLGTGNFKSNTWGPTTATLKVEDRTHPSTKALPATFTSSVSEWYSWSNDLRQNPDIKILASVDPSSFPLGTDPNQTWYSGYYPILWTNSEYKMLYANFGHNAMDYDTNTPLSSTFASETQNRFLLDGLKWLGGAGGTQSPAAPTSASARTAMSQK
;
A
#
# COMPACT_ATOMS: atom_id res chain seq x y z
N MET A 1 -53.82 59.90 -7.79
CA MET A 1 -53.44 61.16 -7.12
C MET A 1 -51.92 61.13 -7.24
N GLN A 2 -51.29 61.62 -8.32
CA GLN A 2 -51.00 63.06 -8.61
C GLN A 2 -50.41 63.76 -7.41
N GLU A 3 -49.13 64.11 -7.46
CA GLU A 3 -48.46 65.33 -7.98
C GLU A 3 -46.93 65.13 -7.85
N SER A 4 -46.08 65.27 -8.81
CA SER A 4 -45.70 66.37 -9.67
C SER A 4 -44.86 67.48 -9.01
N ARG A 5 -43.72 67.75 -9.71
CA ARG A 5 -42.88 69.00 -9.75
C ARG A 5 -41.74 69.13 -8.76
N ASP A 6 -40.58 69.69 -9.07
CA ASP A 6 -40.12 70.53 -10.14
C ASP A 6 -38.59 70.67 -10.21
N ILE A 7 -38.08 70.74 -11.34
CA ILE A 7 -36.99 71.41 -12.03
C ILE A 7 -36.08 72.37 -11.20
N GLY A 8 -34.74 72.24 -11.46
CA GLY A 8 -33.77 73.27 -11.10
C GLY A 8 -32.35 72.94 -11.62
N SER A 9 -32.08 73.37 -12.85
CA SER A 9 -30.72 73.57 -13.45
C SER A 9 -30.48 75.10 -13.56
N PRO A 10 -29.29 75.61 -13.90
CA PRO A 10 -27.90 75.23 -13.78
C PRO A 10 -27.03 76.37 -13.16
N ARG A 11 -25.77 76.12 -12.86
CA ARG A 11 -24.74 77.16 -12.92
C ARG A 11 -23.37 76.58 -13.27
N THR A 12 -22.92 76.99 -14.43
CA THR A 12 -21.56 76.89 -14.95
C THR A 12 -20.56 77.73 -14.11
N ALA A 13 -19.43 77.17 -13.83
CA ALA A 13 -18.20 77.95 -13.52
C ALA A 13 -16.99 77.20 -14.09
N SER A 14 -16.41 77.81 -15.08
CA SER A 14 -15.13 77.47 -15.66
C SER A 14 -13.99 78.05 -14.83
N VAL A 15 -12.96 77.24 -14.48
CA VAL A 15 -11.65 77.77 -14.14
C VAL A 15 -10.55 76.75 -14.47
N GLY A 16 -9.71 77.13 -15.41
CA GLY A 16 -8.25 77.07 -15.27
C GLY A 16 -7.58 75.71 -15.45
N ILE A 17 -7.21 75.36 -16.68
CA ILE A 17 -6.17 74.39 -17.04
C ILE A 17 -4.82 74.91 -16.53
N ARG A 18 -4.19 74.15 -15.65
CA ARG A 18 -2.72 74.19 -15.44
C ARG A 18 -2.17 72.82 -15.82
N LEU A 19 -1.51 72.78 -16.94
CA LEU A 19 -0.76 71.68 -17.48
C LEU A 19 0.52 71.49 -16.66
N LEU A 20 0.60 70.44 -15.86
CA LEU A 20 1.84 70.01 -15.19
C LEU A 20 2.31 68.76 -15.94
N VAL A 21 3.36 68.95 -16.74
CA VAL A 21 4.05 67.83 -17.41
C VAL A 21 4.94 67.16 -16.38
N LEU A 22 4.54 65.98 -15.88
CA LEU A 22 5.39 65.10 -15.12
C LEU A 22 6.05 64.11 -16.08
N LEU A 23 7.34 64.23 -16.23
CA LEU A 23 8.22 63.30 -16.94
C LEU A 23 8.37 62.03 -16.10
N ALA A 24 7.60 61.00 -16.38
CA ALA A 24 7.76 59.70 -15.77
C ALA A 24 8.80 58.89 -16.56
N THR A 25 9.99 58.74 -16.01
CA THR A 25 11.01 57.83 -16.50
C THR A 25 10.54 56.40 -16.18
N LEU A 26 10.04 55.67 -17.19
CA LEU A 26 9.77 54.25 -17.14
C LEU A 26 11.11 53.50 -17.09
N LEU A 27 11.53 53.09 -15.88
CA LEU A 27 12.50 51.99 -15.73
C LEU A 27 11.83 50.68 -16.09
N GLY A 28 12.05 50.21 -17.30
CA GLY A 28 11.59 48.89 -17.73
C GLY A 28 12.35 47.77 -16.98
N LEU A 29 11.76 47.23 -15.92
CA LEU A 29 12.20 45.94 -15.40
C LEU A 29 11.84 44.87 -16.46
N ALA A 30 12.86 44.41 -17.17
CA ALA A 30 12.76 43.22 -17.99
C ALA A 30 12.57 42.02 -17.06
N VAL A 31 11.32 41.59 -16.85
CA VAL A 31 11.01 40.28 -16.21
C VAL A 31 11.38 39.23 -17.23
N ALA A 32 12.56 38.63 -17.05
CA ALA A 32 12.91 37.42 -17.82
C ALA A 32 11.88 36.33 -17.52
N PRO A 33 11.32 35.66 -18.53
CA PRO A 33 10.42 34.52 -18.30
C PRO A 33 11.23 33.45 -17.59
N VAL A 34 10.87 33.15 -16.34
CA VAL A 34 11.33 31.94 -15.66
C VAL A 34 10.72 30.75 -16.41
N HIS A 35 11.50 30.15 -17.29
CA HIS A 35 11.13 28.89 -17.89
C HIS A 35 11.16 27.86 -16.77
N ALA A 36 10.01 27.61 -16.13
CA ALA A 36 9.82 26.44 -15.30
C ALA A 36 10.02 25.24 -16.26
N THR A 37 11.19 24.61 -16.20
CA THR A 37 11.43 23.33 -16.83
C THR A 37 10.41 22.38 -16.23
N ALA A 38 9.39 22.01 -17.01
CA ALA A 38 8.48 20.95 -16.64
C ALA A 38 9.35 19.73 -16.34
N ARG A 39 9.42 19.36 -15.06
CA ARG A 39 10.10 18.15 -14.63
C ARG A 39 9.34 17.03 -15.32
N GLY A 40 9.93 16.45 -16.36
CA GLY A 40 9.29 15.37 -17.12
C GLY A 40 8.77 14.33 -16.13
N ALA A 41 7.51 13.91 -16.29
CA ALA A 41 6.95 12.87 -15.46
C ALA A 41 7.90 11.66 -15.50
N ALA A 42 8.30 11.15 -14.33
CA ALA A 42 9.12 9.94 -14.26
C ALA A 42 8.41 8.81 -15.00
N ALA A 43 9.17 7.98 -15.73
CA ALA A 43 8.59 6.82 -16.40
C ALA A 43 7.87 5.93 -15.36
N PRO A 44 6.72 5.35 -15.72
CA PRO A 44 5.99 4.46 -14.83
C PRO A 44 6.87 3.28 -14.41
N PHE A 45 6.82 2.90 -13.12
CA PHE A 45 7.47 1.68 -12.67
C PHE A 45 6.62 0.46 -13.02
N LYS A 46 7.29 -0.69 -13.23
CA LYS A 46 6.62 -1.94 -13.59
C LYS A 46 6.23 -2.73 -12.36
N VAL A 47 4.99 -3.23 -12.33
CA VAL A 47 4.44 -4.11 -11.29
C VAL A 47 4.09 -5.46 -11.94
N LEU A 48 4.57 -6.55 -11.35
CA LEU A 48 4.17 -7.92 -11.68
C LEU A 48 3.31 -8.47 -10.56
N ALA A 49 2.13 -8.97 -10.87
CA ALA A 49 1.27 -9.69 -9.94
C ALA A 49 1.31 -11.19 -10.25
N LEU A 50 1.76 -11.98 -9.30
CA LEU A 50 1.79 -13.44 -9.37
C LEU A 50 0.63 -14.04 -8.59
N TYR A 51 -0.06 -15.02 -9.18
CA TYR A 51 -1.23 -15.69 -8.61
C TYR A 51 -1.37 -17.09 -9.17
N ASN A 52 -2.09 -17.97 -8.49
CA ASN A 52 -2.57 -19.24 -9.05
C ASN A 52 -4.08 -19.22 -9.29
N GLY A 53 -4.85 -18.60 -8.39
CA GLY A 53 -6.33 -18.58 -8.47
C GLY A 53 -6.94 -19.98 -8.30
N THR A 54 -6.34 -20.82 -7.43
CA THR A 54 -6.71 -22.23 -7.26
C THR A 54 -7.18 -22.59 -5.85
N TRP A 55 -7.19 -21.63 -4.94
CA TRP A 55 -7.75 -21.77 -3.59
C TRP A 55 -9.29 -21.82 -3.65
N ASP A 56 -9.96 -21.64 -2.55
CA ASP A 56 -11.42 -21.58 -2.55
C ASP A 56 -11.96 -20.31 -3.24
N ALA A 57 -13.28 -20.24 -3.39
CA ALA A 57 -13.96 -19.20 -4.15
C ALA A 57 -13.70 -17.78 -3.64
N ALA A 58 -13.46 -17.60 -2.32
CA ALA A 58 -13.20 -16.29 -1.74
C ALA A 58 -11.85 -15.72 -2.19
N HIS A 59 -10.82 -16.55 -2.22
CA HIS A 59 -9.48 -16.19 -2.71
C HIS A 59 -9.46 -15.98 -4.22
N ILE A 60 -10.15 -16.87 -4.98
CA ILE A 60 -10.28 -16.75 -6.44
C ILE A 60 -10.97 -15.43 -6.80
N ASN A 61 -12.02 -15.07 -6.08
CA ASN A 61 -12.71 -13.80 -6.29
C ASN A 61 -11.81 -12.60 -6.03
N PHE A 62 -11.03 -12.59 -4.94
CA PHE A 62 -10.05 -11.54 -4.69
C PHE A 62 -9.03 -11.42 -5.83
N VAL A 63 -8.50 -12.53 -6.34
CA VAL A 63 -7.55 -12.51 -7.47
C VAL A 63 -8.17 -11.85 -8.71
N HIS A 64 -9.44 -12.17 -9.02
CA HIS A 64 -10.16 -11.54 -10.12
C HIS A 64 -10.33 -10.04 -9.88
N GLU A 65 -10.81 -9.63 -8.70
CA GLU A 65 -10.96 -8.21 -8.35
C GLU A 65 -9.64 -7.45 -8.44
N ALA A 66 -8.55 -8.02 -7.91
CA ALA A 66 -7.24 -7.40 -7.93
C ALA A 66 -6.73 -7.18 -9.38
N ASN A 67 -6.92 -8.19 -10.24
CA ASN A 67 -6.55 -8.12 -11.65
C ASN A 67 -7.43 -7.17 -12.49
N GLU A 68 -8.57 -6.76 -11.97
CA GLU A 68 -9.40 -5.68 -12.54
C GLU A 68 -9.04 -4.31 -11.94
N TRP A 69 -8.88 -4.24 -10.62
CA TRP A 69 -8.71 -2.98 -9.90
C TRP A 69 -7.33 -2.35 -10.12
N PHE A 70 -6.23 -3.09 -9.98
CA PHE A 70 -4.88 -2.54 -10.13
C PHE A 70 -4.62 -1.95 -11.52
N PRO A 71 -5.02 -2.56 -12.65
CA PRO A 71 -4.89 -1.95 -13.96
C PRO A 71 -5.63 -0.61 -14.10
N GLN A 72 -6.82 -0.49 -13.50
CA GLN A 72 -7.59 0.75 -13.51
C GLN A 72 -6.87 1.87 -12.74
N GLN A 73 -6.11 1.52 -11.70
CA GLN A 73 -5.34 2.49 -10.91
C GLN A 73 -4.00 2.85 -11.56
N ALA A 74 -3.46 2.03 -12.45
CA ALA A 74 -2.10 2.09 -12.92
C ALA A 74 -1.74 3.44 -13.56
N ALA A 75 -2.53 3.88 -14.55
CA ALA A 75 -2.24 5.09 -15.31
C ALA A 75 -2.21 6.36 -14.44
N GLN A 76 -3.11 6.45 -13.47
CA GLN A 76 -3.22 7.61 -12.58
C GLN A 76 -2.17 7.62 -11.46
N ASN A 77 -1.57 6.45 -11.16
CA ASN A 77 -0.65 6.27 -10.05
C ASN A 77 0.80 6.01 -10.46
N GLY A 78 1.12 6.15 -11.76
CA GLY A 78 2.49 6.13 -12.28
C GLY A 78 3.13 4.74 -12.27
N PHE A 79 2.36 3.68 -12.53
CA PHE A 79 2.89 2.33 -12.72
C PHE A 79 2.24 1.63 -13.93
N THR A 80 2.86 0.54 -14.39
CA THR A 80 2.26 -0.42 -15.29
C THR A 80 2.01 -1.72 -14.53
N TYR A 81 1.00 -2.47 -14.93
CA TYR A 81 0.59 -3.69 -14.26
C TYR A 81 0.58 -4.88 -15.23
N THR A 82 1.19 -5.96 -14.81
CA THR A 82 1.19 -7.25 -15.53
C THR A 82 0.77 -8.33 -14.55
N ALA A 83 -0.26 -9.11 -14.88
CA ALA A 83 -0.66 -10.29 -14.13
C ALA A 83 -0.12 -11.56 -14.81
N SER A 84 0.32 -12.54 -14.00
CA SER A 84 0.83 -13.81 -14.51
C SER A 84 0.62 -14.95 -13.51
N ASP A 85 0.23 -16.10 -14.01
CA ASP A 85 0.21 -17.38 -13.28
C ASP A 85 1.52 -18.16 -13.42
N ASN A 86 2.48 -17.61 -14.18
CA ASN A 86 3.79 -18.22 -14.38
C ASN A 86 4.77 -17.85 -13.26
N TRP A 87 4.76 -18.61 -12.18
CA TRP A 87 5.69 -18.43 -11.05
C TRP A 87 7.14 -18.72 -11.39
N ASN A 88 7.44 -19.37 -12.52
CA ASN A 88 8.82 -19.60 -12.97
C ASN A 88 9.56 -18.32 -13.35
N LEU A 89 8.86 -17.21 -13.56
CA LEU A 89 9.46 -15.88 -13.68
C LEU A 89 10.37 -15.54 -12.49
N LEU A 90 10.10 -16.07 -11.28
CA LEU A 90 11.00 -15.97 -10.14
C LEU A 90 12.28 -16.79 -10.32
N ALA A 91 12.14 -18.01 -10.81
CA ALA A 91 13.27 -18.95 -10.93
C ALA A 91 14.23 -18.57 -12.06
N ASP A 92 13.70 -18.11 -13.19
CA ASP A 92 14.46 -17.82 -14.41
C ASP A 92 14.95 -16.37 -14.51
N GLY A 93 14.59 -15.50 -13.56
CA GLY A 93 14.99 -14.10 -13.53
C GLY A 93 14.07 -13.16 -14.31
N GLY A 94 12.97 -13.64 -14.88
CA GLY A 94 11.99 -12.79 -15.57
C GLY A 94 11.35 -11.73 -14.66
N VAL A 95 11.44 -11.92 -13.34
CA VAL A 95 10.98 -10.95 -12.33
C VAL A 95 11.88 -9.70 -12.26
N ASP A 96 13.14 -9.78 -12.68
CA ASP A 96 14.14 -8.72 -12.45
C ASP A 96 13.84 -7.42 -13.25
N GLU A 97 13.00 -7.49 -14.27
CA GLU A 97 12.52 -6.30 -14.99
C GLU A 97 11.43 -5.50 -14.26
N TYR A 98 10.84 -6.06 -13.21
CA TYR A 98 9.77 -5.43 -12.46
C TYR A 98 10.31 -4.79 -11.18
N LYS A 99 9.84 -3.57 -10.91
CA LYS A 99 10.22 -2.84 -9.70
C LYS A 99 9.52 -3.37 -8.47
N VAL A 100 8.28 -3.83 -8.61
CA VAL A 100 7.45 -4.36 -7.52
C VAL A 100 6.83 -5.67 -7.97
N VAL A 101 6.86 -6.66 -7.09
CA VAL A 101 6.15 -7.93 -7.25
C VAL A 101 5.02 -8.01 -6.22
N LEU A 102 3.83 -8.35 -6.68
CA LEU A 102 2.69 -8.65 -5.83
C LEU A 102 2.48 -10.16 -5.77
N PHE A 103 2.20 -10.70 -4.58
CA PHE A 103 1.67 -12.05 -4.43
C PHE A 103 0.18 -11.94 -4.08
N LEU A 104 -0.66 -12.30 -5.03
CA LEU A 104 -2.11 -12.25 -4.87
C LEU A 104 -2.59 -13.58 -4.32
N ASP A 105 -2.73 -13.63 -3.01
CA ASP A 105 -3.27 -14.80 -2.27
C ASP A 105 -2.57 -16.13 -2.57
N ASP A 106 -1.26 -16.06 -2.81
CA ASP A 106 -0.45 -17.25 -3.07
C ASP A 106 1.02 -16.99 -2.77
N LEU A 107 1.85 -18.03 -2.88
CA LEU A 107 3.29 -17.98 -2.65
C LEU A 107 4.03 -19.01 -3.52
N PRO A 108 5.36 -18.85 -3.74
CA PRO A 108 6.16 -19.78 -4.54
C PRO A 108 6.13 -21.19 -3.98
N GLN A 109 5.89 -22.19 -4.85
CA GLN A 109 5.75 -23.59 -4.47
C GLN A 109 7.06 -24.37 -4.53
N THR A 110 7.92 -24.09 -5.54
CA THR A 110 9.16 -24.85 -5.73
C THR A 110 10.35 -24.17 -5.07
N SER A 111 11.39 -24.97 -4.75
CA SER A 111 12.63 -24.42 -4.20
C SER A 111 13.33 -23.43 -5.15
N ALA A 112 13.24 -23.64 -6.46
CA ALA A 112 13.81 -22.73 -7.46
C ALA A 112 13.07 -21.38 -7.48
N GLN A 113 11.74 -21.38 -7.40
CA GLN A 113 10.92 -20.16 -7.29
C GLN A 113 11.22 -19.39 -5.99
N ARG A 114 11.31 -20.11 -4.86
CA ARG A 114 11.65 -19.55 -3.54
C ARG A 114 13.04 -18.90 -3.54
N ALA A 115 14.04 -19.60 -4.05
CA ALA A 115 15.40 -19.08 -4.19
C ALA A 115 15.45 -17.85 -5.13
N GLY A 116 14.67 -17.86 -6.21
CA GLY A 116 14.54 -16.74 -7.13
C GLY A 116 13.91 -15.51 -6.47
N PHE A 117 12.86 -15.69 -5.68
CA PHE A 117 12.25 -14.59 -4.92
C PHE A 117 13.22 -14.01 -3.87
N GLU A 118 13.91 -14.87 -3.12
CA GLU A 118 14.91 -14.42 -2.15
C GLU A 118 16.03 -13.62 -2.83
N ARG A 119 16.54 -14.09 -3.98
CA ARG A 119 17.53 -13.35 -4.80
C ARG A 119 16.98 -11.98 -5.21
N TYR A 120 15.74 -11.91 -5.72
CA TYR A 120 15.10 -10.66 -6.13
C TYR A 120 15.01 -9.67 -4.97
N MET A 121 14.55 -10.10 -3.79
CA MET A 121 14.43 -9.24 -2.63
C MET A 121 15.79 -8.78 -2.09
N ARG A 122 16.77 -9.68 -2.01
CA ARG A 122 18.16 -9.34 -1.61
C ARG A 122 18.86 -8.43 -2.62
N GLY A 123 18.44 -8.47 -3.88
CA GLY A 123 18.88 -7.57 -4.95
C GLY A 123 18.25 -6.16 -4.91
N GLY A 124 17.40 -5.87 -3.92
CA GLY A 124 16.72 -4.57 -3.79
C GLY A 124 15.39 -4.47 -4.55
N GLY A 125 14.80 -5.60 -4.89
CA GLY A 125 13.42 -5.70 -5.34
C GLY A 125 12.43 -5.22 -4.27
N ALA A 126 11.19 -4.98 -4.66
CA ALA A 126 10.13 -4.58 -3.74
C ALA A 126 8.93 -5.51 -3.87
N TRP A 127 8.23 -5.73 -2.74
CA TRP A 127 7.15 -6.71 -2.70
C TRP A 127 5.95 -6.23 -1.88
N MET A 128 4.76 -6.64 -2.31
CA MET A 128 3.54 -6.57 -1.51
C MET A 128 2.82 -7.91 -1.58
N GLY A 129 2.50 -8.48 -0.43
CA GLY A 129 1.77 -9.75 -0.34
C GLY A 129 0.42 -9.58 0.33
N PHE A 130 -0.51 -10.42 -0.12
CA PHE A 130 -1.88 -10.43 0.36
C PHE A 130 -2.18 -11.76 1.02
N HIS A 131 -2.86 -11.72 2.15
CA HIS A 131 -3.51 -12.81 2.86
C HIS A 131 -2.73 -14.15 2.84
N VAL A 132 -3.06 -15.09 1.94
CA VAL A 132 -2.39 -16.41 1.84
C VAL A 132 -0.89 -16.28 1.55
N ALA A 133 -0.42 -15.14 1.03
CA ALA A 133 1.02 -14.95 0.83
C ALA A 133 1.86 -15.13 2.12
N ALA A 134 1.25 -14.99 3.31
CA ALA A 134 1.93 -15.27 4.58
C ALA A 134 1.53 -16.61 5.21
N PHE A 135 0.56 -17.33 4.65
CA PHE A 135 0.06 -18.57 5.23
C PHE A 135 1.09 -19.70 5.16
N THR A 136 1.33 -20.34 6.28
CA THR A 136 2.04 -21.63 6.37
C THR A 136 1.74 -22.33 7.70
N THR A 137 1.72 -23.63 7.69
CA THR A 137 1.74 -24.49 8.89
C THR A 137 3.14 -25.06 9.17
N GLU A 138 4.08 -24.83 8.25
CA GLU A 138 5.45 -25.36 8.27
C GLU A 138 6.48 -24.29 7.96
N ALA A 139 6.61 -23.26 8.83
CA ALA A 139 7.51 -22.14 8.63
C ALA A 139 8.98 -22.56 8.40
N GLN A 140 9.38 -23.73 8.91
CA GLN A 140 10.71 -24.29 8.71
C GLN A 140 10.93 -24.80 7.27
N SER A 141 9.88 -24.94 6.44
CA SER A 141 10.04 -25.28 5.01
C SER A 141 10.63 -24.14 4.18
N TRP A 142 10.52 -22.89 4.67
CA TRP A 142 11.14 -21.70 4.08
C TRP A 142 11.45 -20.67 5.18
N PRO A 143 12.48 -20.92 6.05
CA PRO A 143 12.73 -20.15 7.25
C PRO A 143 12.99 -18.67 6.98
N TRP A 144 13.75 -18.37 5.92
CA TRP A 144 14.02 -16.99 5.53
C TRP A 144 12.71 -16.21 5.32
N TYR A 145 11.76 -16.78 4.56
CA TYR A 145 10.52 -16.09 4.23
C TYR A 145 9.61 -15.89 5.45
N HIS A 146 9.38 -16.98 6.21
CA HIS A 146 8.40 -16.94 7.28
C HIS A 146 8.93 -16.35 8.60
N ASN A 147 10.23 -16.46 8.88
CA ASN A 147 10.79 -15.99 10.14
C ASN A 147 11.57 -14.67 10.00
N GLU A 148 12.35 -14.49 8.93
CA GLU A 148 13.17 -13.28 8.75
C GLU A 148 12.40 -12.21 7.95
N PHE A 149 11.87 -12.57 6.79
CA PHE A 149 11.23 -11.63 5.86
C PHE A 149 9.84 -11.19 6.35
N LEU A 150 8.95 -12.11 6.67
CA LEU A 150 7.60 -11.83 7.18
C LEU A 150 7.56 -11.71 8.71
N GLY A 151 8.37 -12.48 9.44
CA GLY A 151 8.38 -12.51 10.90
C GLY A 151 7.26 -13.36 11.54
N THR A 152 6.34 -13.91 10.74
CA THR A 152 5.09 -14.54 11.19
C THR A 152 5.26 -15.88 11.89
N GLY A 153 6.29 -16.66 11.51
CA GLY A 153 6.28 -18.09 11.84
C GLY A 153 5.14 -18.82 11.16
N ASN A 154 4.46 -19.68 11.90
CA ASN A 154 3.30 -20.40 11.40
C ASN A 154 2.01 -19.57 11.52
N PHE A 155 1.08 -19.82 10.63
CA PHE A 155 -0.32 -19.49 10.83
C PHE A 155 -0.82 -20.19 12.11
N LYS A 156 -1.59 -19.47 12.92
CA LYS A 156 -2.12 -19.98 14.19
C LYS A 156 -3.63 -20.18 14.14
N SER A 157 -4.35 -19.16 13.71
CA SER A 157 -5.81 -19.20 13.54
C SER A 157 -6.29 -18.02 12.71
N ASN A 158 -7.55 -18.04 12.33
CA ASN A 158 -8.25 -16.99 11.61
C ASN A 158 -9.59 -16.69 12.26
N THR A 159 -10.24 -15.60 11.82
CA THR A 159 -11.65 -15.38 12.09
C THR A 159 -12.48 -16.45 11.35
N TRP A 160 -13.41 -17.00 12.06
CA TRP A 160 -14.31 -18.01 11.50
C TRP A 160 -15.43 -17.32 10.72
N GLY A 161 -15.20 -17.07 9.49
CA GLY A 161 -16.04 -16.29 8.60
C GLY A 161 -15.50 -14.87 8.38
N PRO A 162 -15.50 -14.44 7.13
CA PRO A 162 -15.02 -13.12 6.76
C PRO A 162 -15.88 -12.00 7.36
N THR A 163 -15.23 -10.97 7.88
CA THR A 163 -15.90 -9.82 8.49
C THR A 163 -15.10 -8.53 8.30
N THR A 164 -15.75 -7.39 8.46
CA THR A 164 -15.06 -6.11 8.61
C THR A 164 -14.40 -6.03 10.00
N ALA A 165 -13.37 -5.21 10.12
CA ALA A 165 -12.75 -4.90 11.40
C ALA A 165 -12.43 -3.41 11.49
N THR A 166 -12.37 -2.88 12.71
CA THR A 166 -11.74 -1.59 12.95
C THR A 166 -10.23 -1.79 13.01
N LEU A 167 -9.50 -1.11 12.14
CA LEU A 167 -8.06 -1.13 12.10
C LEU A 167 -7.49 0.08 12.84
N LYS A 168 -6.51 -0.15 13.72
CA LYS A 168 -5.73 0.89 14.41
C LYS A 168 -4.42 1.10 13.65
N VAL A 169 -4.20 2.31 13.17
CA VAL A 169 -2.92 2.70 12.54
C VAL A 169 -1.90 2.97 13.63
N GLU A 170 -0.89 2.12 13.73
CA GLU A 170 0.16 2.19 14.76
C GLU A 170 1.34 3.07 14.35
N ASP A 171 1.74 3.01 13.07
CA ASP A 171 2.72 3.93 12.51
C ASP A 171 2.08 4.91 11.55
N ARG A 172 2.03 6.18 11.94
CA ARG A 172 1.51 7.28 11.12
C ARG A 172 2.62 8.07 10.41
N THR A 173 3.83 7.56 10.41
CA THR A 173 4.99 8.19 9.73
C THR A 173 5.33 7.49 8.42
N HIS A 174 4.98 6.20 8.29
CA HIS A 174 5.25 5.44 7.09
C HIS A 174 4.47 5.99 5.88
N PRO A 175 5.06 6.06 4.67
CA PRO A 175 4.39 6.60 3.48
C PRO A 175 3.02 6.00 3.17
N SER A 176 2.81 4.70 3.43
CA SER A 176 1.53 4.04 3.17
C SER A 176 0.43 4.37 4.19
N THR A 177 0.80 4.88 5.37
CA THR A 177 -0.16 5.09 6.47
C THR A 177 -0.27 6.54 6.95
N LYS A 178 0.70 7.40 6.59
CA LYS A 178 0.74 8.80 7.07
C LYS A 178 -0.50 9.64 6.73
N ALA A 179 -1.20 9.29 5.65
CA ALA A 179 -2.41 9.98 5.21
C ALA A 179 -3.70 9.34 5.73
N LEU A 180 -3.60 8.22 6.47
CA LEU A 180 -4.76 7.52 7.02
C LEU A 180 -5.22 8.14 8.34
N PRO A 181 -6.52 8.01 8.69
CA PRO A 181 -6.99 8.33 10.04
C PRO A 181 -6.38 7.37 11.07
N ALA A 182 -6.45 7.72 12.36
CA ALA A 182 -5.92 6.88 13.44
C ALA A 182 -6.58 5.49 13.50
N THR A 183 -7.85 5.43 13.11
CA THR A 183 -8.62 4.20 12.97
C THR A 183 -9.50 4.28 11.74
N PHE A 184 -9.76 3.14 11.12
CA PHE A 184 -10.71 3.04 10.00
C PHE A 184 -11.34 1.65 9.94
N THR A 185 -12.51 1.56 9.32
CA THR A 185 -13.15 0.28 9.03
C THR A 185 -12.57 -0.31 7.74
N SER A 186 -12.13 -1.57 7.81
CA SER A 186 -11.66 -2.33 6.66
C SER A 186 -12.79 -2.74 5.72
N SER A 187 -12.45 -3.18 4.53
CA SER A 187 -13.31 -4.12 3.79
C SER A 187 -13.40 -5.45 4.53
N VAL A 188 -14.34 -6.28 4.13
CA VAL A 188 -14.44 -7.65 4.64
C VAL A 188 -13.17 -8.42 4.31
N SER A 189 -12.65 -9.17 5.27
CA SER A 189 -11.57 -10.14 5.08
C SER A 189 -11.62 -11.19 6.20
N GLU A 190 -10.86 -12.25 6.03
CA GLU A 190 -10.58 -13.23 7.05
C GLU A 190 -9.27 -12.84 7.75
N TRP A 191 -9.30 -12.62 9.06
CA TRP A 191 -8.17 -12.07 9.81
C TRP A 191 -7.32 -13.18 10.40
N TYR A 192 -6.03 -13.17 10.10
CA TYR A 192 -5.07 -14.17 10.57
C TYR A 192 -4.41 -13.77 11.89
N SER A 193 -4.04 -14.78 12.67
CA SER A 193 -3.08 -14.68 13.76
C SER A 193 -1.89 -15.60 13.54
N TRP A 194 -0.77 -15.27 14.17
CA TRP A 194 0.54 -15.85 13.91
C TRP A 194 1.11 -16.52 15.15
N SER A 195 1.99 -17.51 14.97
CA SER A 195 2.66 -18.16 16.08
C SER A 195 3.71 -17.26 16.73
N ASN A 196 4.32 -16.38 15.97
CA ASN A 196 5.30 -15.43 16.48
C ASN A 196 4.61 -14.11 16.88
N ASP A 197 5.11 -13.48 17.94
CA ASP A 197 4.78 -12.08 18.22
C ASP A 197 5.69 -11.18 17.37
N LEU A 198 5.14 -10.57 16.32
CA LEU A 198 5.90 -9.75 15.38
C LEU A 198 6.60 -8.57 16.07
N ARG A 199 6.12 -8.11 17.23
CA ARG A 199 6.74 -7.02 18.03
C ARG A 199 8.11 -7.42 18.62
N GLN A 200 8.39 -8.71 18.72
CA GLN A 200 9.67 -9.22 19.20
C GLN A 200 10.74 -9.27 18.12
N ASN A 201 10.36 -9.10 16.85
CA ASN A 201 11.30 -8.99 15.74
C ASN A 201 11.65 -7.52 15.52
N PRO A 202 12.90 -7.07 15.78
CA PRO A 202 13.29 -5.66 15.66
C PRO A 202 13.21 -5.13 14.23
N ASP A 203 13.24 -6.02 13.23
CA ASP A 203 13.19 -5.63 11.82
C ASP A 203 11.75 -5.42 11.33
N ILE A 204 10.75 -5.93 12.05
CA ILE A 204 9.34 -5.78 11.69
C ILE A 204 8.77 -4.50 12.29
N LYS A 205 8.16 -3.70 11.44
CA LYS A 205 7.44 -2.49 11.82
C LYS A 205 5.96 -2.65 11.53
N ILE A 206 5.16 -2.71 12.60
CA ILE A 206 3.71 -2.83 12.48
C ILE A 206 3.15 -1.48 12.02
N LEU A 207 2.36 -1.50 10.95
CA LEU A 207 1.70 -0.34 10.38
C LEU A 207 0.26 -0.19 10.88
N ALA A 208 -0.46 -1.33 10.99
CA ALA A 208 -1.76 -1.37 11.61
C ALA A 208 -2.07 -2.75 12.19
N SER A 209 -2.88 -2.75 13.23
CA SER A 209 -3.46 -3.93 13.86
C SER A 209 -4.98 -3.86 13.90
N VAL A 210 -5.63 -5.01 14.09
CA VAL A 210 -7.06 -5.08 14.31
C VAL A 210 -7.38 -4.65 15.73
N ASP A 211 -8.46 -3.89 15.91
CA ASP A 211 -9.11 -3.72 17.20
C ASP A 211 -9.94 -4.97 17.50
N PRO A 212 -9.51 -5.85 18.41
CA PRO A 212 -10.20 -7.11 18.65
C PRO A 212 -11.62 -6.91 19.17
N SER A 213 -11.93 -5.76 19.78
CA SER A 213 -13.30 -5.43 20.22
C SER A 213 -14.26 -5.14 19.06
N SER A 214 -13.75 -4.97 17.84
CA SER A 214 -14.57 -4.71 16.65
C SER A 214 -15.14 -5.96 16.00
N PHE A 215 -14.71 -7.16 16.40
CA PHE A 215 -15.25 -8.41 15.87
C PHE A 215 -16.65 -8.71 16.40
N PRO A 216 -17.53 -9.28 15.56
CA PRO A 216 -18.80 -9.81 16.04
C PRO A 216 -18.59 -10.91 17.09
N LEU A 217 -19.33 -10.84 18.20
CA LEU A 217 -19.32 -11.90 19.22
C LEU A 217 -19.82 -13.22 18.60
N GLY A 218 -19.13 -14.30 18.89
CA GLY A 218 -19.56 -15.64 18.51
C GLY A 218 -19.12 -16.11 17.12
N THR A 219 -18.20 -15.41 16.44
CA THR A 219 -17.62 -15.93 15.19
C THR A 219 -16.83 -17.22 15.42
N ASP A 220 -16.11 -17.36 16.52
CA ASP A 220 -15.57 -18.60 17.04
C ASP A 220 -15.48 -18.52 18.58
N PRO A 221 -16.28 -19.31 19.33
CA PRO A 221 -16.29 -19.30 20.78
C PRO A 221 -14.99 -19.81 21.41
N ASN A 222 -14.15 -20.50 20.65
CA ASN A 222 -12.86 -21.06 21.11
C ASN A 222 -11.68 -20.11 20.84
N GLN A 223 -11.89 -19.02 20.12
CA GLN A 223 -10.84 -18.06 19.82
C GLN A 223 -10.82 -16.89 20.81
N THR A 224 -9.59 -16.54 21.24
CA THR A 224 -9.37 -15.42 22.17
C THR A 224 -9.05 -14.12 21.44
N TRP A 225 -9.74 -13.86 20.34
CA TRP A 225 -9.54 -12.66 19.50
C TRP A 225 -9.74 -11.35 20.27
N TYR A 226 -10.59 -11.36 21.30
CA TYR A 226 -10.96 -10.15 22.03
C TYR A 226 -9.90 -9.64 23.01
N SER A 227 -8.87 -10.42 23.30
CA SER A 227 -7.79 -10.06 24.22
C SER A 227 -6.39 -10.08 23.60
N GLY A 228 -6.28 -10.45 22.33
CA GLY A 228 -5.02 -10.60 21.63
C GLY A 228 -4.51 -9.32 20.98
N TYR A 229 -3.36 -9.45 20.32
CA TYR A 229 -2.77 -8.44 19.47
C TYR A 229 -2.62 -9.02 18.06
N TYR A 230 -3.24 -8.35 17.09
CA TYR A 230 -3.41 -8.89 15.73
C TYR A 230 -2.89 -7.92 14.69
N PRO A 231 -1.57 -7.91 14.42
CA PRO A 231 -0.99 -7.13 13.35
C PRO A 231 -1.44 -7.72 12.00
N ILE A 232 -1.89 -6.84 11.10
CA ILE A 232 -2.41 -7.24 9.78
C ILE A 232 -1.81 -6.43 8.63
N LEU A 233 -1.14 -5.30 8.94
CA LEU A 233 -0.35 -4.52 8.00
C LEU A 233 1.01 -4.26 8.62
N TRP A 234 2.08 -4.65 7.93
CA TRP A 234 3.45 -4.38 8.40
C TRP A 234 4.46 -4.29 7.27
N THR A 235 5.64 -3.80 7.60
CA THR A 235 6.82 -3.74 6.75
C THR A 235 8.03 -4.31 7.49
N ASN A 236 9.11 -4.52 6.77
CA ASN A 236 10.39 -4.97 7.28
C ASN A 236 11.47 -3.92 6.98
N SER A 237 12.33 -3.58 7.94
CA SER A 237 13.36 -2.57 7.79
C SER A 237 14.50 -2.98 6.86
N GLU A 238 14.76 -4.29 6.74
CA GLU A 238 15.81 -4.85 5.89
C GLU A 238 15.38 -5.04 4.43
N TYR A 239 14.06 -5.11 4.19
CA TYR A 239 13.49 -5.37 2.87
C TYR A 239 12.41 -4.35 2.50
N LYS A 240 12.37 -3.96 1.25
CA LYS A 240 11.31 -3.07 0.75
C LYS A 240 10.04 -3.87 0.49
N MET A 241 9.28 -4.12 1.55
CA MET A 241 8.11 -4.98 1.51
C MET A 241 6.93 -4.40 2.29
N LEU A 242 5.73 -4.81 1.91
CA LEU A 242 4.49 -4.63 2.66
C LEU A 242 3.73 -5.94 2.67
N TYR A 243 3.20 -6.31 3.81
CA TYR A 243 2.18 -7.33 3.89
C TYR A 243 0.84 -6.72 4.30
N ALA A 244 -0.23 -7.20 3.67
CA ALA A 244 -1.61 -6.82 3.96
C ALA A 244 -2.49 -8.07 4.09
N ASN A 245 -3.13 -8.26 5.24
CA ASN A 245 -4.03 -9.39 5.45
C ASN A 245 -5.42 -9.12 4.85
N PHE A 246 -5.45 -8.55 3.64
CA PHE A 246 -6.62 -8.36 2.81
C PHE A 246 -6.61 -9.40 1.70
N GLY A 247 -7.79 -9.84 1.22
CA GLY A 247 -7.84 -10.75 0.08
C GLY A 247 -8.77 -11.95 0.27
N HIS A 248 -9.63 -11.94 1.30
CA HIS A 248 -10.63 -12.99 1.50
C HIS A 248 -12.03 -12.38 1.54
N ASN A 249 -12.75 -12.49 0.42
CA ASN A 249 -14.12 -11.99 0.33
C ASN A 249 -15.12 -12.88 1.04
N ALA A 250 -16.23 -12.31 1.51
CA ALA A 250 -17.38 -13.10 1.89
C ALA A 250 -18.04 -13.69 0.65
N MET A 251 -18.42 -14.96 0.70
CA MET A 251 -19.00 -15.69 -0.41
C MET A 251 -20.28 -16.41 0.01
N ASP A 252 -21.24 -16.47 -0.89
CA ASP A 252 -22.24 -17.52 -0.91
C ASP A 252 -21.63 -18.71 -1.68
N TYR A 253 -21.18 -19.71 -0.95
CA TYR A 253 -20.51 -20.87 -1.54
C TYR A 253 -21.47 -21.81 -2.28
N ASP A 254 -22.78 -21.76 -1.97
CA ASP A 254 -23.79 -22.58 -2.67
C ASP A 254 -24.02 -22.07 -4.10
N THR A 255 -24.01 -20.77 -4.27
CA THR A 255 -24.22 -20.11 -5.58
C THR A 255 -22.92 -19.63 -6.22
N ASN A 256 -21.78 -19.73 -5.52
CA ASN A 256 -20.49 -19.16 -5.90
C ASN A 256 -20.58 -17.64 -6.18
N THR A 257 -21.36 -16.93 -5.36
CA THR A 257 -21.58 -15.48 -5.52
C THR A 257 -20.81 -14.69 -4.48
N PRO A 258 -19.98 -13.68 -4.87
CA PRO A 258 -19.32 -12.80 -3.93
C PRO A 258 -20.32 -11.91 -3.19
N LEU A 259 -20.20 -11.84 -1.87
CA LEU A 259 -21.03 -11.01 -0.99
C LEU A 259 -20.29 -9.75 -0.51
N SER A 260 -19.00 -9.63 -0.80
CA SER A 260 -18.19 -8.46 -0.48
C SER A 260 -17.12 -8.22 -1.53
N SER A 261 -16.45 -7.08 -1.44
CA SER A 261 -15.29 -6.72 -2.27
C SER A 261 -14.14 -6.26 -1.38
N THR A 262 -12.95 -6.77 -1.64
CA THR A 262 -11.72 -6.32 -0.96
C THR A 262 -11.45 -4.84 -1.19
N PHE A 263 -11.85 -4.29 -2.32
CA PHE A 263 -11.60 -2.89 -2.70
C PHE A 263 -12.76 -1.93 -2.38
N ALA A 264 -13.71 -2.34 -1.51
CA ALA A 264 -14.86 -1.51 -1.14
C ALA A 264 -14.50 -0.34 -0.20
N SER A 265 -13.39 -0.40 0.57
CA SER A 265 -12.97 0.64 1.49
C SER A 265 -11.97 1.60 0.83
N GLU A 266 -12.37 2.85 0.59
CA GLU A 266 -11.47 3.88 0.02
C GLU A 266 -10.23 4.13 0.88
N THR A 267 -10.37 4.06 2.21
CA THR A 267 -9.24 4.22 3.13
C THR A 267 -8.24 3.06 3.01
N GLN A 268 -8.74 1.84 2.89
CA GLN A 268 -7.92 0.67 2.60
C GLN A 268 -7.23 0.77 1.24
N ASN A 269 -7.97 1.20 0.21
CA ASN A 269 -7.42 1.41 -1.13
C ASN A 269 -6.31 2.46 -1.14
N ARG A 270 -6.45 3.53 -0.34
CA ARG A 270 -5.38 4.52 -0.16
C ARG A 270 -4.12 3.90 0.42
N PHE A 271 -4.23 3.04 1.45
CA PHE A 271 -3.08 2.30 1.97
C PHE A 271 -2.37 1.51 0.86
N LEU A 272 -3.13 0.77 0.05
CA LEU A 272 -2.58 -0.06 -1.02
C LEU A 272 -1.86 0.80 -2.08
N LEU A 273 -2.47 1.89 -2.53
CA LEU A 273 -1.89 2.76 -3.55
C LEU A 273 -0.66 3.55 -3.04
N ASP A 274 -0.75 4.12 -1.85
CA ASP A 274 0.37 4.85 -1.26
C ASP A 274 1.53 3.90 -0.92
N GLY A 275 1.20 2.68 -0.49
CA GLY A 275 2.15 1.59 -0.30
C GLY A 275 2.84 1.18 -1.61
N LEU A 276 2.07 0.96 -2.66
CA LEU A 276 2.61 0.59 -3.97
C LEU A 276 3.52 1.69 -4.55
N LYS A 277 3.12 2.96 -4.43
CA LYS A 277 3.98 4.10 -4.81
C LYS A 277 5.28 4.13 -4.01
N TRP A 278 5.21 3.89 -2.71
CA TRP A 278 6.41 3.82 -1.88
C TRP A 278 7.31 2.67 -2.32
N LEU A 279 6.78 1.49 -2.59
CA LEU A 279 7.51 0.33 -3.12
C LEU A 279 8.15 0.64 -4.47
N GLY A 280 7.44 1.33 -5.35
CA GLY A 280 7.92 1.79 -6.66
C GLY A 280 8.98 2.88 -6.63
N GLY A 281 9.25 3.48 -5.47
CA GLY A 281 10.22 4.57 -5.32
C GLY A 281 9.64 5.97 -5.56
N ALA A 282 8.35 6.10 -5.81
CA ALA A 282 7.67 7.38 -5.94
C ALA A 282 7.34 7.95 -4.55
N GLY A 283 8.25 8.63 -3.90
CA GLY A 283 7.93 9.23 -2.58
C GLY A 283 9.12 9.42 -1.64
N GLY A 284 10.24 9.96 -2.15
CA GLY A 284 11.35 10.43 -1.31
C GLY A 284 12.40 9.38 -0.98
N THR A 285 13.61 9.85 -0.97
CA THR A 285 14.87 9.19 -0.69
C THR A 285 14.88 8.43 0.64
N GLN A 286 14.67 7.12 0.60
CA GLN A 286 15.36 6.14 1.43
C GLN A 286 15.24 4.78 0.73
N SER A 287 16.26 4.43 -0.07
CA SER A 287 16.56 3.02 -0.29
C SER A 287 17.00 2.47 1.06
N PRO A 288 16.48 1.33 1.52
CA PRO A 288 17.19 0.55 2.53
C PRO A 288 18.61 0.31 2.00
N ALA A 289 19.60 0.50 2.85
CA ALA A 289 20.96 0.09 2.52
C ALA A 289 20.92 -1.39 2.15
N ALA A 290 21.62 -1.77 1.07
CA ALA A 290 21.77 -3.18 0.74
C ALA A 290 22.25 -3.92 2.01
N PRO A 291 21.67 -5.09 2.35
CA PRO A 291 22.03 -5.81 3.57
C PRO A 291 23.53 -6.01 3.59
N THR A 292 24.17 -5.48 4.64
CA THR A 292 25.59 -5.69 4.89
C THR A 292 25.77 -7.18 5.10
N SER A 293 26.59 -7.82 4.26
CA SER A 293 26.95 -9.23 4.36
C SER A 293 27.20 -9.59 5.81
N ALA A 294 26.41 -10.56 6.32
CA ALA A 294 26.50 -11.04 7.67
C ALA A 294 27.96 -11.29 8.07
N SER A 295 28.40 -10.61 9.10
CA SER A 295 29.64 -10.89 9.80
C SER A 295 29.67 -12.37 10.18
N ALA A 296 30.60 -13.10 9.60
CA ALA A 296 30.86 -14.48 9.94
C ALA A 296 31.15 -14.56 11.46
N ARG A 297 30.18 -15.04 12.23
CA ARG A 297 30.42 -15.41 13.63
C ARG A 297 31.33 -16.63 13.63
N THR A 298 32.60 -16.40 13.87
CA THR A 298 33.59 -17.40 14.12
C THR A 298 33.12 -18.23 15.30
N ALA A 299 32.77 -19.48 15.04
CA ALA A 299 32.58 -20.48 16.08
C ALA A 299 33.93 -20.74 16.76
N MET A 300 34.17 -20.16 17.93
CA MET A 300 35.22 -20.58 18.81
C MET A 300 34.79 -21.89 19.47
N SER A 301 35.33 -22.98 18.95
CA SER A 301 35.47 -24.27 19.67
C SER A 301 36.27 -24.02 20.92
N GLN A 302 35.70 -24.31 22.09
CA GLN A 302 36.47 -24.58 23.30
C GLN A 302 36.56 -26.07 23.53
N LYS A 303 37.81 -26.47 23.73
CA LYS A 303 38.23 -27.81 24.14
C LYS A 303 37.64 -28.21 25.50
#